data_72afa2605af79d73172b988ffc599c18
#
_entry.id   72afa2605af79d73172b988ffc599c18
#
_cell.length_a   1.000
_cell.length_b   1.000
_cell.length_c   1.000
_cell.angle_alpha   90.00
_cell.angle_beta   90.00
_cell.angle_gamma   90.00
#
_symmetry.space_group_name_H-M   'P 1'
#
loop_
_entity.id
_entity.type
_entity.pdbx_description
1 polymer ?
#
loop_
_entity_poly.entity_id
_entity_poly.type
_entity_poly.pdbx_seq_one_letter_code
_entity_poly.pdbx_strand_id
1 'polypeptide(L)'
;MPENPGDYCGRGGRFGTHSVAESFYPSYYGKLAIFSWFNAGTRVFDIRDPFAVQEIAYFIPAPNKNTMMFCPDGVSHPDGDPKITSSCERAIETNNVEVDDRGLIYSADRAGTGLHILRLTGHAKEVAAAK
;
A
#
# COMPACT_ATOMS: atom_id res chain seq x y z
N MET A 1 2.04 -11.83 13.39
CA MET A 1 2.18 -10.65 12.53
C MET A 1 2.72 -11.11 11.19
N PRO A 2 2.28 -10.55 10.06
CA PRO A 2 2.96 -10.83 8.81
C PRO A 2 4.43 -10.44 8.95
N GLU A 3 5.32 -11.28 8.43
CA GLU A 3 6.75 -10.96 8.46
C GLU A 3 6.97 -9.61 7.77
N ASN A 4 7.76 -8.76 8.42
CA ASN A 4 8.12 -7.49 7.83
C ASN A 4 8.90 -7.77 6.54
N PRO A 5 8.42 -7.33 5.35
CA PRO A 5 9.05 -7.68 4.08
C PRO A 5 10.42 -6.99 3.86
N GLY A 6 11.05 -6.52 4.92
CA GLY A 6 12.42 -6.03 4.89
C GLY A 6 12.57 -4.52 5.01
N ASP A 7 13.73 -4.05 4.63
CA ASP A 7 14.12 -2.64 4.70
C ASP A 7 13.43 -1.81 3.62
N TYR A 8 12.48 -0.99 4.03
CA TYR A 8 11.78 -0.08 3.11
C TYR A 8 12.66 1.04 2.57
N CYS A 9 13.71 1.42 3.30
CA CYS A 9 14.68 2.40 2.82
C CYS A 9 15.50 1.84 1.64
N GLY A 10 15.85 0.55 1.72
CA GLY A 10 16.60 -0.14 0.65
C GLY A 10 15.76 -0.52 -0.57
N ARG A 11 14.44 -0.27 -0.56
CA ARG A 11 13.55 -0.62 -1.69
C ARG A 11 13.41 0.49 -2.73
N GLY A 12 14.05 1.62 -2.53
CA GLY A 12 13.89 2.79 -3.38
C GLY A 12 12.53 3.48 -3.25
N GLY A 13 12.35 4.57 -3.96
CA GLY A 13 11.13 5.36 -3.93
C GLY A 13 10.90 6.11 -2.62
N ARG A 14 9.65 6.50 -2.39
CA ARG A 14 9.25 7.21 -1.16
C ARG A 14 8.71 6.24 -0.12
N PHE A 15 8.94 6.56 1.14
CA PHE A 15 8.35 5.86 2.28
C PHE A 15 7.43 6.80 3.07
N GLY A 16 6.28 6.29 3.50
CA GLY A 16 5.31 7.00 4.33
C GLY A 16 3.88 6.82 3.85
N THR A 17 2.93 7.20 4.68
CA THR A 17 1.50 7.17 4.35
C THR A 17 1.17 8.29 3.37
N HIS A 18 0.28 7.99 2.43
CA HIS A 18 -0.26 8.98 1.49
C HIS A 18 -1.76 9.20 1.67
N SER A 19 -2.54 8.14 1.68
CA SER A 19 -3.99 8.23 1.89
C SER A 19 -4.50 7.13 2.82
N VAL A 20 -5.68 7.35 3.37
CA VAL A 20 -6.44 6.38 4.14
C VAL A 20 -7.84 6.25 3.53
N ALA A 21 -8.37 5.05 3.50
CA ALA A 21 -9.76 4.84 3.13
C ALA A 21 -10.67 5.24 4.29
N GLU A 22 -11.47 6.27 4.07
CA GLU A 22 -12.50 6.73 4.98
C GLU A 22 -13.82 6.05 4.63
N SER A 23 -14.23 5.07 5.43
CA SER A 23 -15.42 4.28 5.14
C SER A 23 -16.30 4.07 6.36
N PHE A 24 -17.61 4.30 6.17
CA PHE A 24 -18.64 3.98 7.15
C PHE A 24 -19.27 2.60 6.93
N TYR A 25 -18.77 1.82 5.98
CA TYR A 25 -19.26 0.45 5.76
C TYR A 25 -18.99 -0.42 6.99
N PRO A 26 -19.94 -1.29 7.39
CA PRO A 26 -19.83 -2.07 8.63
C PRO A 26 -18.59 -2.97 8.72
N SER A 27 -18.01 -3.35 7.60
CA SER A 27 -16.77 -4.14 7.54
C SER A 27 -15.52 -3.36 7.97
N TYR A 28 -15.58 -2.02 7.95
CA TYR A 28 -14.40 -1.17 8.15
C TYR A 28 -14.58 -0.21 9.32
N TYR A 29 -15.74 0.42 9.42
CA TYR A 29 -15.99 1.48 10.40
C TYR A 29 -15.74 1.03 11.85
N GLY A 30 -14.84 1.73 12.54
CA GLY A 30 -14.43 1.43 13.90
C GLY A 30 -13.65 0.13 14.08
N LYS A 31 -13.30 -0.56 13.00
CA LYS A 31 -12.61 -1.86 13.04
C LYS A 31 -11.27 -1.84 12.30
N LEU A 32 -11.26 -1.30 11.10
CA LEU A 32 -10.09 -1.32 10.23
C LEU A 32 -9.78 0.06 9.68
N ALA A 33 -8.51 0.43 9.72
CA ALA A 33 -7.97 1.53 8.93
C ALA A 33 -7.07 0.95 7.82
N ILE A 34 -7.31 1.39 6.58
CA ILE A 34 -6.58 0.91 5.41
C ILE A 34 -5.83 2.09 4.80
N PHE A 35 -4.52 1.96 4.72
CA PHE A 35 -3.64 3.02 4.24
C PHE A 35 -2.95 2.62 2.95
N SER A 36 -2.77 3.59 2.05
CA SER A 36 -1.72 3.53 1.04
C SER A 36 -0.42 4.07 1.64
N TRP A 37 0.69 3.34 1.43
CA TRP A 37 1.96 3.63 2.06
C TRP A 37 3.11 3.52 1.06
N PHE A 38 3.14 4.40 0.10
CA PHE A 38 4.11 4.46 -1.01
C PHE A 38 4.82 3.12 -1.32
N ASN A 39 6.12 2.99 -1.06
CA ASN A 39 6.88 1.76 -1.34
C ASN A 39 6.59 0.59 -0.38
N ALA A 40 5.82 0.82 0.67
CA ALA A 40 5.33 -0.23 1.57
C ALA A 40 3.95 -0.77 1.19
N GLY A 41 3.33 -0.27 0.11
CA GLY A 41 2.10 -0.80 -0.44
C GLY A 41 0.84 -0.42 0.34
N THR A 42 -0.14 -1.31 0.35
CA THR A 42 -1.38 -1.15 1.14
C THR A 42 -1.20 -1.82 2.50
N ARG A 43 -1.56 -1.10 3.57
CA ARG A 43 -1.41 -1.57 4.95
C ARG A 43 -2.76 -1.57 5.65
N VAL A 44 -3.06 -2.60 6.43
CA VAL A 44 -4.34 -2.77 7.13
C VAL A 44 -4.08 -2.87 8.62
N PHE A 45 -4.74 -2.00 9.38
CA PHE A 45 -4.61 -1.93 10.83
C PHE A 45 -5.92 -2.25 11.51
N ASP A 46 -5.87 -3.06 12.57
CA ASP A 46 -6.95 -3.22 13.53
C ASP A 46 -6.97 -2.00 14.46
N ILE A 47 -8.07 -1.26 14.44
CA ILE A 47 -8.26 -0.02 15.22
C ILE A 47 -9.36 -0.15 16.28
N ARG A 48 -9.84 -1.37 16.54
CA ARG A 48 -10.91 -1.60 17.54
C ARG A 48 -10.49 -1.17 18.93
N ASP A 49 -9.22 -1.34 19.27
CA ASP A 49 -8.61 -0.72 20.44
C ASP A 49 -7.71 0.44 19.99
N PRO A 50 -8.13 1.71 20.18
CA PRO A 50 -7.35 2.85 19.73
C PRO A 50 -6.04 3.05 20.51
N PHE A 51 -5.87 2.38 21.64
CA PHE A 51 -4.65 2.41 22.44
C PHE A 51 -3.70 1.26 22.13
N ALA A 52 -4.14 0.29 21.34
CA ALA A 52 -3.36 -0.89 20.94
C ALA A 52 -3.53 -1.22 19.45
N VAL A 53 -3.39 -0.21 18.59
CA VAL A 53 -3.48 -0.37 17.13
C VAL A 53 -2.43 -1.36 16.62
N GLN A 54 -2.86 -2.31 15.81
CA GLN A 54 -2.00 -3.38 15.29
C GLN A 54 -2.11 -3.49 13.78
N GLU A 55 -0.98 -3.58 13.10
CA GLU A 55 -0.97 -3.99 11.69
C GLU A 55 -1.29 -5.48 11.58
N ILE A 56 -2.30 -5.82 10.80
CA ILE A 56 -2.82 -7.20 10.68
C ILE A 56 -2.79 -7.76 9.26
N ALA A 57 -2.60 -6.92 8.25
CA ALA A 57 -2.41 -7.35 6.86
C ALA A 57 -1.69 -6.29 6.04
N TYR A 58 -1.10 -6.73 4.93
CA TYR A 58 -0.51 -5.86 3.93
C TYR A 58 -0.58 -6.47 2.53
N PHE A 59 -0.43 -5.62 1.52
CA PHE A 59 -0.23 -6.02 0.13
C PHE A 59 0.81 -5.10 -0.50
N ILE A 60 1.86 -5.68 -1.06
CA ILE A 60 2.93 -4.96 -1.75
C ILE A 60 2.97 -5.47 -3.18
N PRO A 61 2.54 -4.68 -4.19
CA PRO A 61 2.65 -5.09 -5.57
C PRO A 61 4.11 -5.24 -5.98
N ALA A 62 4.40 -6.22 -6.82
CA ALA A 62 5.73 -6.34 -7.43
C ALA A 62 5.91 -5.27 -8.52
N PRO A 63 7.08 -4.62 -8.60
CA PRO A 63 7.42 -3.80 -9.75
C PRO A 63 7.33 -4.59 -11.06
N ASN A 64 6.95 -3.93 -12.14
CA ASN A 64 6.87 -4.50 -13.48
C ASN A 64 7.57 -3.57 -14.49
N LYS A 65 7.56 -3.94 -15.78
CA LYS A 65 8.24 -3.16 -16.84
C LYS A 65 7.70 -1.72 -16.99
N ASN A 66 6.47 -1.45 -16.55
CA ASN A 66 5.87 -0.12 -16.63
C ASN A 66 6.12 0.71 -15.36
N THR A 67 6.72 0.09 -14.33
CA THR A 67 7.01 0.79 -13.07
C THR A 67 8.11 1.81 -13.28
N MET A 68 7.88 3.02 -12.81
CA MET A 68 8.84 4.12 -12.88
C MET A 68 10.14 3.81 -12.15
N MET A 69 11.21 4.43 -12.63
CA MET A 69 12.53 4.42 -11.99
C MET A 69 12.65 5.63 -11.08
N PHE A 70 13.05 5.42 -9.84
CA PHE A 70 13.39 6.46 -8.88
C PHE A 70 14.89 6.66 -8.83
N CYS A 71 15.32 7.89 -8.98
CA CYS A 71 16.72 8.27 -9.00
C CYS A 71 17.11 9.02 -7.71
N PRO A 72 18.41 9.13 -7.39
CA PRO A 72 18.90 9.81 -6.18
C PRO A 72 18.54 11.29 -6.09
N ASP A 73 18.11 11.90 -7.19
CA ASP A 73 17.55 13.27 -7.22
C ASP A 73 16.15 13.37 -6.59
N GLY A 74 15.55 12.25 -6.22
CA GLY A 74 14.20 12.17 -5.66
C GLY A 74 13.08 12.26 -6.69
N VAL A 75 13.41 12.18 -7.97
CA VAL A 75 12.46 12.25 -9.09
C VAL A 75 12.22 10.86 -9.68
N SER A 76 10.98 10.59 -10.06
CA SER A 76 10.61 9.39 -10.79
C SER A 76 10.66 9.63 -12.31
N HIS A 77 11.24 8.69 -13.02
CA HIS A 77 11.39 8.75 -14.47
C HIS A 77 10.72 7.55 -15.14
N PRO A 78 10.03 7.74 -16.28
CA PRO A 78 9.51 6.63 -17.07
C PRO A 78 10.67 5.81 -17.66
N ASP A 79 10.42 4.55 -17.96
CA ASP A 79 11.42 3.68 -18.58
C ASP A 79 11.92 4.27 -19.91
N GLY A 80 13.24 4.25 -20.12
CA GLY A 80 13.87 4.86 -21.30
C GLY A 80 14.18 6.35 -21.19
N ASP A 81 13.88 7.03 -20.09
CA ASP A 81 14.30 8.42 -19.87
C ASP A 81 15.84 8.51 -19.81
N PRO A 82 16.48 9.45 -20.56
CA PRO A 82 17.93 9.61 -20.57
C PRO A 82 18.54 10.01 -19.22
N LYS A 83 17.74 10.43 -18.25
CA LYS A 83 18.16 10.74 -16.89
C LYS A 83 18.36 9.50 -16.02
N ILE A 84 17.87 8.34 -16.45
CA ILE A 84 18.04 7.08 -15.72
C ILE A 84 19.51 6.68 -15.73
N THR A 85 20.04 6.44 -14.54
CA THR A 85 21.42 5.96 -14.32
C THR A 85 21.38 4.60 -13.60
N SER A 86 22.52 3.98 -13.43
CA SER A 86 22.66 2.72 -12.68
C SER A 86 22.31 2.83 -11.19
N SER A 87 22.19 4.03 -10.68
CA SER A 87 21.78 4.31 -9.30
C SER A 87 20.26 4.54 -9.15
N CYS A 88 19.50 4.47 -10.24
CA CYS A 88 18.04 4.52 -10.20
C CYS A 88 17.47 3.13 -9.96
N GLU A 89 16.40 3.03 -9.19
CA GLU A 89 15.74 1.77 -8.84
C GLU A 89 14.26 1.80 -9.21
N ARG A 90 13.72 0.65 -9.64
CA ARG A 90 12.28 0.51 -9.82
C ARG A 90 11.61 0.40 -8.46
N ALA A 91 10.72 1.33 -8.16
CA ALA A 91 9.99 1.31 -6.89
C ALA A 91 8.51 1.59 -7.12
N ILE A 92 7.68 0.90 -6.35
CA ILE A 92 6.24 1.16 -6.27
C ILE A 92 5.97 2.45 -5.52
N GLU A 93 4.87 3.09 -5.85
CA GLU A 93 4.30 4.22 -5.10
C GLU A 93 2.80 4.04 -4.94
N THR A 94 2.40 3.16 -4.04
CA THR A 94 0.99 2.99 -3.69
C THR A 94 0.46 4.30 -3.13
N ASN A 95 -0.47 4.92 -3.86
CA ASN A 95 -0.84 6.32 -3.65
C ASN A 95 -2.23 6.47 -3.03
N ASN A 96 -3.23 5.85 -3.63
CA ASN A 96 -4.61 5.95 -3.16
C ASN A 96 -5.16 4.58 -2.80
N VAL A 97 -6.01 4.56 -1.78
CA VAL A 97 -6.76 3.39 -1.39
C VAL A 97 -8.21 3.79 -1.12
N GLU A 98 -9.13 2.98 -1.61
CA GLU A 98 -10.57 3.10 -1.38
C GLU A 98 -11.15 1.73 -1.05
N VAL A 99 -12.32 1.71 -0.42
CA VAL A 99 -13.04 0.49 -0.09
C VAL A 99 -14.50 0.60 -0.50
N ASP A 100 -15.13 -0.54 -0.78
CA ASP A 100 -16.55 -0.58 -1.12
C ASP A 100 -17.38 -1.41 -0.10
N ASP A 101 -18.71 -1.38 -0.27
CA ASP A 101 -19.68 -2.07 0.59
C ASP A 101 -19.62 -3.60 0.45
N ARG A 102 -18.95 -4.12 -0.59
CA ARG A 102 -18.75 -5.55 -0.83
C ARG A 102 -17.50 -6.10 -0.13
N GLY A 103 -16.74 -5.24 0.54
CA GLY A 103 -15.48 -5.60 1.21
C GLY A 103 -14.29 -5.70 0.28
N LEU A 104 -14.33 -5.02 -0.87
CA LEU A 104 -13.21 -4.90 -1.78
C LEU A 104 -12.39 -3.64 -1.47
N ILE A 105 -11.08 -3.77 -1.62
CA ILE A 105 -10.12 -2.68 -1.45
C ILE A 105 -9.53 -2.38 -2.81
N TYR A 106 -9.58 -1.13 -3.23
CA TYR A 106 -9.03 -0.62 -4.46
C TYR A 106 -7.76 0.16 -4.14
N SER A 107 -6.63 -0.35 -4.58
CA SER A 107 -5.32 0.22 -4.31
C SER A 107 -4.67 0.67 -5.61
N ALA A 108 -4.44 1.95 -5.75
CA ALA A 108 -3.84 2.54 -6.94
C ALA A 108 -2.37 2.88 -6.70
N ASP A 109 -1.52 2.42 -7.61
CA ASP A 109 -0.10 2.74 -7.62
C ASP A 109 0.18 3.76 -8.71
N ARG A 110 0.75 4.90 -8.34
CA ARG A 110 1.07 5.97 -9.30
C ARG A 110 2.39 5.77 -10.02
N ALA A 111 3.23 4.83 -9.55
CA ALA A 111 4.48 4.50 -10.21
C ALA A 111 4.32 3.48 -11.35
N GLY A 112 3.07 3.08 -11.68
CA GLY A 112 2.78 2.30 -12.87
C GLY A 112 2.63 0.80 -12.67
N THR A 113 2.48 0.30 -11.44
CA THR A 113 2.08 -1.12 -11.24
C THR A 113 0.60 -1.35 -11.55
N GLY A 114 -0.21 -0.29 -11.49
CA GLY A 114 -1.61 -0.30 -11.88
C GLY A 114 -2.60 -0.16 -10.71
N LEU A 115 -3.84 -0.55 -10.97
CA LEU A 115 -4.91 -0.66 -9.97
C LEU A 115 -5.02 -2.12 -9.51
N HIS A 116 -4.94 -2.32 -8.21
CA HIS A 116 -5.06 -3.62 -7.57
C HIS A 116 -6.38 -3.69 -6.81
N ILE A 117 -7.18 -4.74 -7.08
CA ILE A 117 -8.42 -5.02 -6.37
C ILE A 117 -8.14 -6.15 -5.39
N LEU A 118 -8.25 -5.85 -4.09
CA LEU A 118 -7.85 -6.74 -3.03
C LEU A 118 -9.05 -7.17 -2.19
N ARG A 119 -8.90 -8.31 -1.54
CA ARG A 119 -9.86 -8.82 -0.55
C ARG A 119 -9.11 -9.23 0.70
N LEU A 120 -9.67 -8.90 1.86
CA LEU A 120 -9.14 -9.33 3.14
C LEU A 120 -9.18 -10.85 3.28
N THR A 121 -8.13 -11.42 3.86
CA THR A 121 -8.00 -12.84 4.18
C THR A 121 -7.54 -13.02 5.62
N GLY A 122 -7.55 -14.25 6.13
CA GLY A 122 -7.06 -14.58 7.48
C GLY A 122 -7.66 -13.68 8.56
N HIS A 123 -6.84 -13.26 9.50
CA HIS A 123 -7.26 -12.48 10.65
C HIS A 123 -7.93 -11.14 10.28
N ALA A 124 -7.44 -10.45 9.26
CA ALA A 124 -8.07 -9.20 8.80
C ALA A 124 -9.52 -9.39 8.33
N LYS A 125 -9.81 -10.53 7.66
CA LYS A 125 -11.18 -10.90 7.30
C LYS A 125 -12.05 -11.17 8.52
N GLU A 126 -11.51 -11.81 9.56
CA GLU A 126 -12.22 -12.08 10.82
C GLU A 126 -12.56 -10.78 11.54
N VAL A 127 -11.63 -9.83 11.63
CA VAL A 127 -11.87 -8.51 12.21
C VAL A 127 -12.93 -7.75 11.44
N ALA A 128 -12.90 -7.75 10.12
CA ALA A 128 -13.93 -7.12 9.29
C ALA A 128 -15.33 -7.70 9.51
N ALA A 129 -15.43 -9.01 9.77
CA ALA A 129 -16.67 -9.72 9.99
C ALA A 129 -17.19 -9.64 11.46
N ALA A 130 -16.39 -9.18 12.40
CA ALA A 130 -16.77 -9.05 13.80
C ALA A 130 -17.98 -8.10 13.95
N LYS A 131 -18.90 -8.42 14.86
CA LYS A 131 -20.09 -7.60 15.17
C LYS A 131 -19.75 -6.49 16.16
#